data_070043df4a9aab81073ef249275b22ef
#
_entry.id   070043df4a9aab81073ef249275b22ef
#
_cell.length_a   1.000
_cell.length_b   1.000
_cell.length_c   1.000
_cell.angle_alpha   90.00
_cell.angle_beta   90.00
_cell.angle_gamma   90.00
#
_symmetry.space_group_name_H-M   'P 1'
#
loop_
_entity.id
_entity.type
_entity.pdbx_description
1 polymer ?
#
loop_
_entity_poly.entity_id
_entity_poly.type
_entity_poly.pdbx_seq_one_letter_code
_entity_poly.pdbx_strand_id
1 'polypeptide(L)'
;MAGWTFDRFFSLLRTTTQSDELEDDVSEKINQVDDVFGVNRDLPLNYVFRADVDGKLLDCLSRNQHIVIYGSSKQGKTSLRKSCLQDDDYIVVSCQNRWTLTQLNSAILKRAGFKVELSESKTTTGEHKIILEFEGEGGLPFLAKAKGKTGFEGAQSTEGSIEYAALEIDPADTNDVIAALESVNFKKFIVLEDFHYLPEETQRDFSFSLKAFHEDSKFTFIIVGVWREENRLIAFNGDLTDRVISVDVDRWSPEHLREVIKAGEPLLNVTFDDAFREQLIERAFESVHIVQEACRKTLRTENVFHTQDQHKIVAARANVQNVVADVVAEHQGRYSGDAEVGDICSAFLSRRKTRIRTPSSSDIKNYQVVPPEWKRPE
;
A
#
# COMPACT_ATOMS: atom_id res chain seq x y z
N MET A 1 -10.10 8.74 -19.04
CA MET A 1 -10.51 7.53 -18.30
C MET A 1 -10.22 6.35 -19.20
N ALA A 2 -9.11 5.66 -18.97
CA ALA A 2 -8.89 4.35 -19.57
C ALA A 2 -9.95 3.43 -18.96
N GLY A 3 -10.77 2.81 -19.81
CA GLY A 3 -11.89 2.00 -19.37
C GLY A 3 -11.43 0.79 -18.57
N TRP A 4 -11.52 0.92 -17.28
CA TRP A 4 -11.55 -0.21 -16.38
C TRP A 4 -12.92 -0.86 -16.58
N THR A 5 -13.01 -1.73 -17.58
CA THR A 5 -14.23 -2.44 -17.88
C THR A 5 -14.38 -3.62 -16.92
N PHE A 6 -15.62 -3.92 -16.58
CA PHE A 6 -16.06 -5.12 -15.84
C PHE A 6 -15.41 -6.41 -16.39
N ASP A 7 -15.01 -6.43 -17.65
CA ASP A 7 -14.29 -7.54 -18.29
C ASP A 7 -12.94 -7.86 -17.65
N ARG A 8 -12.24 -6.87 -17.07
CA ARG A 8 -10.95 -7.09 -16.38
C ARG A 8 -11.14 -7.74 -15.00
N PHE A 9 -12.22 -7.39 -14.30
CA PHE A 9 -12.63 -8.05 -13.05
C PHE A 9 -12.91 -9.54 -13.30
N PHE A 10 -13.64 -9.86 -14.37
CA PHE A 10 -13.90 -11.24 -14.76
C PHE A 10 -12.68 -11.98 -15.32
N SER A 11 -11.72 -11.28 -15.91
CA SER A 11 -10.44 -11.86 -16.35
C SER A 11 -9.59 -12.32 -15.15
N LEU A 12 -9.50 -11.51 -14.10
CA LEU A 12 -8.82 -11.88 -12.84
C LEU A 12 -9.52 -13.05 -12.13
N LEU A 13 -10.85 -13.07 -12.12
CA LEU A 13 -11.61 -14.21 -11.58
C LEU A 13 -11.47 -15.46 -12.43
N ARG A 14 -11.32 -15.36 -13.76
CA ARG A 14 -11.12 -16.51 -14.65
C ARG A 14 -9.74 -17.15 -14.50
N THR A 15 -8.70 -16.39 -14.16
CA THR A 15 -7.38 -16.97 -13.88
C THR A 15 -7.36 -17.79 -12.60
N THR A 16 -8.33 -17.57 -11.68
CA THR A 16 -8.48 -18.38 -10.45
C THR A 16 -9.34 -19.64 -10.64
N THR A 17 -10.08 -19.74 -11.75
CA THR A 17 -11.01 -20.87 -12.02
C THR A 17 -10.67 -21.69 -13.26
N GLN A 18 -9.60 -21.36 -14.00
CA GLN A 18 -9.14 -22.17 -15.14
C GLN A 18 -8.00 -23.11 -14.71
N SER A 19 -8.35 -24.16 -13.97
CA SER A 19 -7.53 -25.36 -13.81
C SER A 19 -7.93 -26.50 -14.76
N ASP A 20 -8.76 -26.25 -15.78
CA ASP A 20 -9.11 -27.27 -16.75
C ASP A 20 -8.88 -26.71 -18.17
N GLU A 21 -8.01 -27.37 -18.92
CA GLU A 21 -7.63 -27.21 -20.33
C GLU A 21 -6.36 -26.39 -20.61
N LEU A 22 -5.19 -26.96 -20.30
CA LEU A 22 -3.95 -26.85 -21.10
C LEU A 22 -3.11 -28.10 -20.78
N GLU A 23 -3.40 -29.23 -21.42
CA GLU A 23 -2.39 -30.23 -21.72
C GLU A 23 -1.51 -29.63 -22.83
N ASP A 24 -0.29 -29.26 -22.48
CA ASP A 24 0.94 -29.54 -23.22
C ASP A 24 2.06 -28.59 -22.71
N ASP A 25 3.18 -29.24 -22.34
CA ASP A 25 4.45 -28.64 -21.89
C ASP A 25 4.54 -28.23 -20.41
N VAL A 26 4.27 -29.17 -19.52
CA VAL A 26 4.63 -29.06 -18.12
C VAL A 26 6.13 -29.41 -18.00
N SER A 27 7.00 -28.47 -18.32
CA SER A 27 8.29 -28.41 -17.61
C SER A 27 7.94 -28.11 -16.14
N GLU A 28 8.09 -29.09 -15.25
CA GLU A 28 7.78 -28.94 -13.83
C GLU A 28 8.49 -27.69 -13.30
N LYS A 29 7.73 -26.62 -13.10
CA LYS A 29 8.28 -25.35 -12.63
C LYS A 29 8.73 -25.53 -11.17
N ILE A 30 10.02 -25.62 -10.95
CA ILE A 30 10.60 -25.72 -9.61
C ILE A 30 10.47 -24.36 -8.92
N ASN A 31 9.60 -24.26 -7.91
CA ASN A 31 9.45 -23.07 -7.09
C ASN A 31 10.34 -23.16 -5.84
N GLN A 32 10.91 -22.04 -5.42
CA GLN A 32 11.64 -21.96 -4.17
C GLN A 32 10.66 -21.70 -3.01
N VAL A 33 10.96 -22.26 -1.84
CA VAL A 33 10.16 -22.01 -0.62
C VAL A 33 10.05 -20.51 -0.32
N ASP A 34 11.11 -19.74 -0.58
CA ASP A 34 11.12 -18.30 -0.35
C ASP A 34 10.20 -17.53 -1.32
N ASP A 35 9.95 -18.04 -2.53
CA ASP A 35 9.02 -17.43 -3.49
C ASP A 35 7.57 -17.74 -3.13
N VAL A 36 7.32 -18.87 -2.45
CA VAL A 36 5.99 -19.29 -2.01
C VAL A 36 5.64 -18.71 -0.65
N PHE A 37 6.47 -18.95 0.38
CA PHE A 37 6.20 -18.55 1.77
C PHE A 37 7.11 -17.42 2.27
N GLY A 38 7.97 -16.86 1.42
CA GLY A 38 8.87 -15.78 1.82
C GLY A 38 8.20 -14.39 1.81
N VAL A 39 8.79 -13.48 2.57
CA VAL A 39 8.47 -12.05 2.53
C VAL A 39 9.37 -11.39 1.49
N ASN A 40 9.10 -11.64 0.23
CA ASN A 40 9.85 -11.11 -0.90
C ASN A 40 9.34 -9.74 -1.35
N ARG A 41 10.13 -9.07 -2.21
CA ARG A 41 9.71 -7.81 -2.86
C ARG A 41 8.59 -8.03 -3.86
N ASP A 42 8.51 -9.24 -4.44
CA ASP A 42 7.50 -9.60 -5.42
C ASP A 42 6.24 -10.16 -4.75
N LEU A 43 5.18 -10.30 -5.53
CA LEU A 43 3.95 -10.91 -5.07
C LEU A 43 4.24 -12.38 -4.74
N PRO A 44 3.96 -12.86 -3.51
CA PRO A 44 4.21 -14.25 -3.16
C PRO A 44 3.32 -15.17 -4.02
N LEU A 45 3.86 -16.33 -4.43
CA LEU A 45 3.14 -17.25 -5.32
C LEU A 45 1.88 -17.85 -4.67
N ASN A 46 1.82 -17.89 -3.34
CA ASN A 46 0.64 -18.32 -2.57
C ASN A 46 -0.27 -17.15 -2.18
N TYR A 47 -0.27 -16.06 -2.95
CA TYR A 47 -1.16 -14.93 -2.69
C TYR A 47 -2.62 -15.38 -2.78
N VAL A 48 -3.42 -14.98 -1.78
CA VAL A 48 -4.86 -15.26 -1.69
C VAL A 48 -5.63 -13.97 -1.86
N PHE A 49 -6.55 -13.96 -2.83
CA PHE A 49 -7.46 -12.86 -3.05
C PHE A 49 -8.53 -12.82 -1.96
N ARG A 50 -8.64 -11.71 -1.26
CA ARG A 50 -9.65 -11.47 -0.21
C ARG A 50 -10.74 -10.55 -0.73
N ALA A 51 -11.93 -11.07 -0.91
CA ALA A 51 -13.05 -10.32 -1.52
C ALA A 51 -13.39 -9.03 -0.76
N ASP A 52 -13.25 -9.02 0.56
CA ASP A 52 -13.52 -7.89 1.44
C ASP A 52 -12.40 -6.82 1.46
N VAL A 53 -11.20 -7.15 1.01
CA VAL A 53 -10.03 -6.26 0.98
C VAL A 53 -9.62 -5.94 -0.44
N ASP A 54 -9.25 -6.96 -1.23
CA ASP A 54 -8.85 -6.82 -2.64
C ASP A 54 -10.02 -6.33 -3.50
N GLY A 55 -11.21 -6.93 -3.29
CA GLY A 55 -12.44 -6.50 -3.97
C GLY A 55 -12.81 -5.05 -3.64
N LYS A 56 -12.64 -4.64 -2.38
CA LYS A 56 -12.84 -3.24 -1.97
C LYS A 56 -11.83 -2.31 -2.66
N LEU A 57 -10.55 -2.68 -2.73
CA LEU A 57 -9.56 -1.86 -3.45
C LEU A 57 -9.91 -1.73 -4.93
N LEU A 58 -10.26 -2.82 -5.61
CA LEU A 58 -10.66 -2.80 -7.02
C LEU A 58 -11.89 -1.90 -7.26
N ASP A 59 -12.91 -1.96 -6.37
CA ASP A 59 -14.06 -1.05 -6.42
C ASP A 59 -13.62 0.41 -6.24
N CYS A 60 -12.73 0.70 -5.28
CA CYS A 60 -12.21 2.04 -5.03
C CYS A 60 -11.44 2.62 -6.23
N LEU A 61 -10.69 1.79 -6.96
CA LEU A 61 -9.94 2.23 -8.14
C LEU A 61 -10.84 2.74 -9.28
N SER A 62 -12.12 2.34 -9.30
CA SER A 62 -13.11 2.81 -10.27
C SER A 62 -13.75 4.15 -9.88
N ARG A 63 -13.53 4.62 -8.64
CA ARG A 63 -14.13 5.84 -8.08
C ARG A 63 -13.18 7.03 -8.23
N ASN A 64 -13.76 8.24 -8.22
CA ASN A 64 -12.98 9.47 -8.25
C ASN A 64 -12.58 9.92 -6.83
N GLN A 65 -12.09 9.01 -6.00
CA GLN A 65 -11.70 9.31 -4.63
C GLN A 65 -10.25 8.87 -4.41
N HIS A 66 -9.54 9.54 -3.51
CA HIS A 66 -8.23 9.09 -3.07
C HIS A 66 -8.37 7.84 -2.21
N ILE A 67 -7.37 6.99 -2.20
CA ILE A 67 -7.39 5.70 -1.51
C ILE A 67 -6.32 5.68 -0.43
N VAL A 68 -6.67 5.25 0.77
CA VAL A 68 -5.73 5.03 1.87
C VAL A 68 -5.69 3.54 2.18
N ILE A 69 -4.53 2.91 1.98
CA ILE A 69 -4.26 1.52 2.37
C ILE A 69 -3.51 1.55 3.69
N TYR A 70 -4.13 1.09 4.75
CA TYR A 70 -3.57 1.13 6.09
C TYR A 70 -3.61 -0.23 6.79
N GLY A 71 -2.87 -0.35 7.87
CA GLY A 71 -2.77 -1.55 8.69
C GLY A 71 -1.35 -1.74 9.23
N SER A 72 -1.18 -2.72 10.07
CA SER A 72 0.08 -3.06 10.73
C SER A 72 1.19 -3.40 9.72
N SER A 73 2.44 -3.32 10.13
CA SER A 73 3.56 -3.70 9.29
C SER A 73 3.46 -5.16 8.85
N LYS A 74 3.88 -5.47 7.61
CA LYS A 74 3.96 -6.82 7.04
C LYS A 74 2.62 -7.57 6.90
N GLN A 75 1.50 -6.86 6.86
CA GLN A 75 0.17 -7.45 6.61
C GLN A 75 -0.21 -7.50 5.12
N GLY A 76 0.74 -7.28 4.22
CA GLY A 76 0.55 -7.47 2.78
C GLY A 76 0.06 -6.23 2.03
N LYS A 77 0.26 -4.98 2.54
CA LYS A 77 -0.13 -3.74 1.84
C LYS A 77 0.44 -3.65 0.42
N THR A 78 1.73 -3.88 0.27
CA THR A 78 2.41 -3.85 -1.03
C THR A 78 1.95 -4.99 -1.93
N SER A 79 1.71 -6.18 -1.37
CA SER A 79 1.18 -7.33 -2.11
C SER A 79 -0.23 -7.07 -2.62
N LEU A 80 -1.11 -6.48 -1.80
CA LEU A 80 -2.46 -6.06 -2.19
C LEU A 80 -2.40 -5.08 -3.38
N ARG A 81 -1.54 -4.06 -3.32
CA ARG A 81 -1.36 -3.12 -4.41
C ARG A 81 -0.89 -3.81 -5.70
N LYS A 82 0.13 -4.67 -5.60
CA LYS A 82 0.68 -5.40 -6.75
C LYS A 82 -0.31 -6.41 -7.35
N SER A 83 -1.20 -6.96 -6.55
CA SER A 83 -2.25 -7.87 -7.03
C SER A 83 -3.36 -7.14 -7.80
N CYS A 84 -3.67 -5.90 -7.41
CA CYS A 84 -4.78 -5.13 -7.99
C CYS A 84 -4.36 -4.18 -9.12
N LEU A 85 -3.07 -3.80 -9.23
CA LEU A 85 -2.56 -2.82 -10.19
C LEU A 85 -1.41 -3.41 -11.00
N GLN A 86 -1.34 -3.05 -12.30
CA GLN A 86 -0.19 -3.34 -13.15
C GLN A 86 0.85 -2.22 -13.04
N ASP A 87 2.12 -2.52 -13.29
CA ASP A 87 3.24 -1.57 -13.14
C ASP A 87 3.07 -0.31 -14.00
N ASP A 88 2.37 -0.41 -15.13
CA ASP A 88 2.07 0.73 -16.00
C ASP A 88 0.93 1.62 -15.52
N ASP A 89 0.11 1.17 -14.57
CA ASP A 89 -1.06 1.90 -14.09
C ASP A 89 -0.70 3.00 -13.07
N TYR A 90 0.51 2.97 -12.50
CA TYR A 90 0.89 3.88 -11.40
C TYR A 90 2.36 4.31 -11.43
N ILE A 91 2.66 5.34 -10.66
CA ILE A 91 4.01 5.68 -10.22
C ILE A 91 4.12 5.47 -8.71
N VAL A 92 5.31 5.11 -8.22
CA VAL A 92 5.57 4.94 -6.79
C VAL A 92 6.56 5.96 -6.29
N VAL A 93 6.20 6.65 -5.21
CA VAL A 93 7.06 7.52 -4.43
C VAL A 93 7.20 6.92 -3.04
N SER A 94 8.41 6.48 -2.67
CA SER A 94 8.72 6.02 -1.31
C SER A 94 9.02 7.24 -0.45
N CYS A 95 8.10 7.54 0.48
CA CYS A 95 8.23 8.69 1.38
C CYS A 95 9.39 8.50 2.35
N GLN A 96 10.07 9.59 2.68
CA GLN A 96 11.22 9.58 3.58
C GLN A 96 11.01 10.50 4.79
N ASN A 97 11.62 10.14 5.90
CA ASN A 97 11.64 10.99 7.07
C ASN A 97 12.32 12.34 6.73
N ARG A 98 11.86 13.42 7.33
CA ARG A 98 12.31 14.80 7.13
C ARG A 98 11.94 15.44 5.79
N TRP A 99 11.22 14.78 4.90
CA TRP A 99 10.72 15.44 3.69
C TRP A 99 9.68 16.50 4.02
N THR A 100 9.87 17.68 3.46
CA THR A 100 8.85 18.74 3.40
C THR A 100 7.84 18.45 2.28
N LEU A 101 6.72 19.20 2.26
CA LEU A 101 5.75 19.14 1.17
C LEU A 101 6.41 19.41 -0.20
N THR A 102 7.29 20.40 -0.26
CA THR A 102 8.12 20.74 -1.44
C THR A 102 8.90 19.54 -1.96
N GLN A 103 9.56 18.81 -1.07
CA GLN A 103 10.36 17.63 -1.44
C GLN A 103 9.47 16.46 -1.87
N LEU A 104 8.32 16.26 -1.23
CA LEU A 104 7.34 15.24 -1.61
C LEU A 104 6.81 15.52 -3.03
N ASN A 105 6.36 16.74 -3.29
CA ASN A 105 5.84 17.15 -4.61
C ASN A 105 6.93 17.08 -5.69
N SER A 106 8.17 17.49 -5.39
CA SER A 106 9.30 17.33 -6.30
C SER A 106 9.58 15.86 -6.63
N ALA A 107 9.44 14.95 -5.64
CA ALA A 107 9.59 13.51 -5.87
C ALA A 107 8.47 12.94 -6.76
N ILE A 108 7.23 13.40 -6.58
CA ILE A 108 6.08 13.05 -7.44
C ILE A 108 6.39 13.46 -8.89
N LEU A 109 6.80 14.71 -9.11
CA LEU A 109 7.12 15.24 -10.44
C LEU A 109 8.25 14.46 -11.10
N LYS A 110 9.32 14.12 -10.36
CA LYS A 110 10.41 13.27 -10.87
C LYS A 110 9.90 11.89 -11.31
N ARG A 111 9.02 11.29 -10.55
CA ARG A 111 8.43 9.99 -10.91
C ARG A 111 7.43 10.10 -12.07
N ALA A 112 6.82 11.25 -12.27
CA ALA A 112 5.98 11.53 -13.42
C ALA A 112 6.77 11.78 -14.73
N GLY A 113 8.13 11.81 -14.66
CA GLY A 113 9.02 11.93 -15.83
C GLY A 113 9.63 13.31 -16.02
N PHE A 114 9.47 14.21 -15.05
CA PHE A 114 10.15 15.51 -15.11
C PHE A 114 11.59 15.43 -14.61
N LYS A 115 12.48 16.08 -15.30
CA LYS A 115 13.77 16.49 -14.76
C LYS A 115 13.53 17.72 -13.87
N VAL A 116 13.96 17.68 -12.63
CA VAL A 116 13.70 18.71 -11.62
C VAL A 116 15.03 19.32 -11.21
N GLU A 117 15.21 20.62 -11.48
CA GLU A 117 16.36 21.41 -11.08
C GLU A 117 15.93 22.53 -10.14
N LEU A 118 16.82 22.97 -9.25
CA LEU A 118 16.54 24.12 -8.38
C LEU A 118 16.66 25.41 -9.20
N SER A 119 15.67 26.29 -9.04
CA SER A 119 15.74 27.65 -9.57
C SER A 119 16.54 28.57 -8.64
N GLU A 120 17.14 29.62 -9.20
CA GLU A 120 17.70 30.72 -8.43
C GLU A 120 16.58 31.57 -7.78
N SER A 121 15.37 31.54 -8.34
CA SER A 121 14.19 32.25 -7.83
C SER A 121 13.68 31.63 -6.54
N LYS A 122 13.16 32.48 -5.65
CA LYS A 122 12.52 32.03 -4.40
C LYS A 122 11.02 32.24 -4.44
N THR A 123 10.32 31.38 -3.69
CA THR A 123 8.89 31.53 -3.42
C THR A 123 8.64 32.64 -2.42
N THR A 124 7.39 33.01 -2.21
CA THR A 124 6.98 33.97 -1.19
C THR A 124 7.31 33.50 0.23
N THR A 125 7.44 32.19 0.46
CA THR A 125 7.82 31.58 1.72
C THR A 125 9.34 31.47 1.92
N GLY A 126 10.12 31.85 0.89
CA GLY A 126 11.59 31.86 0.92
C GLY A 126 12.25 30.55 0.48
N GLU A 127 11.49 29.53 0.12
CA GLU A 127 12.00 28.30 -0.48
C GLU A 127 12.37 28.54 -1.96
N HIS A 128 13.20 27.67 -2.53
CA HIS A 128 13.55 27.76 -3.94
C HIS A 128 12.43 27.20 -4.81
N LYS A 129 12.09 27.92 -5.87
CA LYS A 129 11.29 27.38 -6.97
C LYS A 129 12.08 26.27 -7.68
N ILE A 130 11.39 25.46 -8.43
CA ILE A 130 12.00 24.41 -9.27
C ILE A 130 11.74 24.67 -10.74
N ILE A 131 12.69 24.25 -11.55
CA ILE A 131 12.60 24.23 -13.01
C ILE A 131 12.31 22.81 -13.42
N LEU A 132 11.25 22.62 -14.20
CA LEU A 132 10.84 21.35 -14.75
C LEU A 132 11.18 21.29 -16.24
N GLU A 133 11.88 20.25 -16.65
CA GLU A 133 12.09 19.89 -18.05
C GLU A 133 11.47 18.52 -18.29
N PHE A 134 10.81 18.33 -19.42
CA PHE A 134 10.20 17.05 -19.79
C PHE A 134 10.77 16.58 -21.12
N GLU A 135 11.41 15.40 -21.10
CA GLU A 135 11.94 14.73 -22.29
C GLU A 135 10.86 13.77 -22.85
N GLY A 136 9.92 14.28 -23.64
CA GLY A 136 8.89 13.47 -24.30
C GLY A 136 8.85 13.71 -25.81
N GLU A 137 8.69 12.64 -26.60
CA GLU A 137 8.40 12.75 -28.03
C GLU A 137 7.05 13.45 -28.23
N GLY A 138 7.07 14.73 -28.60
CA GLY A 138 5.84 15.46 -28.95
C GLY A 138 5.71 16.88 -28.40
N GLY A 139 6.69 17.38 -27.64
CA GLY A 139 6.63 18.73 -27.06
C GLY A 139 5.42 18.95 -26.16
N LEU A 140 5.47 19.90 -25.26
CA LEU A 140 4.34 20.21 -24.36
C LEU A 140 3.28 21.04 -25.11
N PRO A 141 2.14 20.45 -25.59
CA PRO A 141 1.13 21.20 -26.36
C PRO A 141 0.47 22.31 -25.55
N PHE A 142 0.52 22.22 -24.23
CA PHE A 142 -0.13 23.15 -23.31
C PHE A 142 0.71 24.39 -23.03
N LEU A 143 2.05 24.30 -23.04
CA LEU A 143 2.91 25.48 -22.84
C LEU A 143 2.78 26.51 -23.95
N ALA A 144 2.40 26.11 -25.16
CA ALA A 144 2.06 27.04 -26.23
C ALA A 144 0.83 27.91 -25.89
N LYS A 145 -0.12 27.44 -25.08
CA LYS A 145 -1.30 28.21 -24.64
C LYS A 145 -1.00 29.10 -23.43
N ALA A 146 -0.12 28.69 -22.53
CA ALA A 146 0.31 29.49 -21.38
C ALA A 146 1.17 30.70 -21.79
N LYS A 147 1.94 30.61 -22.89
CA LYS A 147 2.67 31.76 -23.48
C LYS A 147 1.79 32.97 -23.84
N GLY A 148 0.48 32.79 -23.95
CA GLY A 148 -0.45 33.87 -24.25
C GLY A 148 -0.96 34.68 -23.04
N LYS A 149 -0.73 34.21 -21.79
CA LYS A 149 -1.29 34.87 -20.58
C LYS A 149 -0.27 35.39 -19.57
N THR A 150 0.98 34.92 -19.62
CA THR A 150 2.05 35.45 -18.76
C THR A 150 3.25 35.71 -19.65
N GLY A 151 3.72 36.98 -19.69
CA GLY A 151 4.79 37.46 -20.57
C GLY A 151 6.12 36.70 -20.40
N PHE A 152 6.24 35.62 -21.12
CA PHE A 152 7.52 34.97 -21.36
C PHE A 152 8.11 35.51 -22.63
N GLU A 153 9.11 36.39 -22.52
CA GLU A 153 9.92 36.83 -23.63
C GLU A 153 10.94 35.77 -24.04
N GLY A 154 10.87 35.36 -25.29
CA GLY A 154 12.02 35.02 -26.10
C GLY A 154 12.56 33.60 -26.03
N ALA A 155 12.10 32.72 -26.93
CA ALA A 155 13.00 31.79 -27.60
C ALA A 155 12.64 31.77 -29.08
N GLN A 156 13.59 32.20 -29.91
CA GLN A 156 13.57 32.14 -31.36
C GLN A 156 13.85 30.68 -31.77
N SER A 157 12.91 30.08 -32.51
CA SER A 157 13.07 28.73 -33.06
C SER A 157 14.14 28.70 -34.15
N THR A 158 15.16 27.86 -33.93
CA THR A 158 16.06 27.41 -34.99
C THR A 158 15.66 26.00 -35.40
N GLU A 159 15.42 25.78 -36.69
CA GLU A 159 15.05 24.48 -37.23
C GLU A 159 16.07 23.41 -36.83
N GLY A 160 15.61 22.40 -36.08
CA GLY A 160 16.35 21.17 -35.79
C GLY A 160 16.74 20.90 -34.34
N SER A 161 16.45 21.80 -33.38
CA SER A 161 16.61 21.51 -31.93
C SER A 161 15.28 21.17 -31.27
N ILE A 162 15.26 20.09 -30.55
CA ILE A 162 14.15 19.75 -29.60
C ILE A 162 14.20 20.84 -28.52
N GLU A 163 13.31 21.85 -28.61
CA GLU A 163 13.20 22.86 -27.56
C GLU A 163 12.50 22.19 -26.35
N TYR A 164 13.25 21.94 -25.29
CA TYR A 164 12.72 21.60 -23.99
C TYR A 164 12.06 22.87 -23.42
N ALA A 165 10.73 22.83 -23.26
CA ALA A 165 10.05 23.92 -22.59
C ALA A 165 10.27 23.77 -21.08
N ALA A 166 11.13 24.59 -20.50
CA ALA A 166 11.33 24.67 -19.06
C ALA A 166 10.15 25.40 -18.40
N LEU A 167 9.58 24.81 -17.35
CA LEU A 167 8.51 25.37 -16.55
C LEU A 167 9.03 25.67 -15.13
N GLU A 168 9.05 26.93 -14.73
CA GLU A 168 9.38 27.30 -13.35
C GLU A 168 8.11 27.29 -12.50
N ILE A 169 8.11 26.51 -11.43
CA ILE A 169 6.96 26.36 -10.52
C ILE A 169 7.36 26.48 -9.05
N ASP A 170 6.37 26.78 -8.21
CA ASP A 170 6.46 26.60 -6.76
C ASP A 170 5.99 25.18 -6.39
N PRO A 171 6.90 24.28 -5.99
CA PRO A 171 6.50 22.91 -5.64
C PRO A 171 5.68 22.82 -4.34
N ALA A 172 5.59 23.89 -3.54
CA ALA A 172 4.67 23.98 -2.40
C ALA A 172 3.23 24.35 -2.82
N ASP A 173 3.05 24.99 -4.00
CA ASP A 173 1.75 25.28 -4.54
C ASP A 173 1.16 24.07 -5.27
N THR A 174 0.06 23.55 -4.74
CA THR A 174 -0.63 22.38 -5.31
C THR A 174 -1.13 22.65 -6.73
N ASN A 175 -1.56 23.89 -7.04
CA ASN A 175 -2.06 24.24 -8.38
C ASN A 175 -0.93 24.17 -9.42
N ASP A 176 0.29 24.61 -9.06
CA ASP A 176 1.44 24.52 -9.94
C ASP A 176 1.80 23.05 -10.22
N VAL A 177 1.71 22.18 -9.19
CA VAL A 177 1.94 20.74 -9.35
C VAL A 177 0.86 20.10 -10.24
N ILE A 178 -0.40 20.46 -10.06
CA ILE A 178 -1.51 20.01 -10.91
C ILE A 178 -1.25 20.42 -12.36
N ALA A 179 -0.97 21.72 -12.60
CA ALA A 179 -0.72 22.23 -13.94
C ALA A 179 0.48 21.54 -14.62
N ALA A 180 1.55 21.26 -13.87
CA ALA A 180 2.69 20.51 -14.38
C ALA A 180 2.30 19.10 -14.82
N LEU A 181 1.60 18.33 -13.99
CA LEU A 181 1.15 16.97 -14.32
C LEU A 181 0.16 16.95 -15.50
N GLU A 182 -0.74 17.93 -15.58
CA GLU A 182 -1.67 18.07 -16.72
C GLU A 182 -0.93 18.39 -18.03
N SER A 183 0.16 19.18 -17.97
CA SER A 183 0.94 19.56 -19.13
C SER A 183 1.52 18.36 -19.90
N VAL A 184 1.81 17.27 -19.20
CA VAL A 184 2.31 16.00 -19.77
C VAL A 184 1.21 14.96 -19.95
N ASN A 185 -0.07 15.35 -19.81
CA ASN A 185 -1.22 14.44 -19.89
C ASN A 185 -1.08 13.21 -18.97
N PHE A 186 -0.57 13.43 -17.75
CA PHE A 186 -0.38 12.38 -16.77
C PHE A 186 -1.71 11.71 -16.40
N LYS A 187 -1.75 10.38 -16.37
CA LYS A 187 -3.01 9.61 -16.16
C LYS A 187 -2.87 8.46 -15.18
N LYS A 188 -1.66 8.23 -14.67
CA LYS A 188 -1.39 7.12 -13.77
C LYS A 188 -1.84 7.45 -12.34
N PHE A 189 -2.09 6.42 -11.53
CA PHE A 189 -2.23 6.59 -10.09
C PHE A 189 -0.91 7.04 -9.47
N ILE A 190 -0.98 7.84 -8.42
CA ILE A 190 0.19 8.29 -7.66
C ILE A 190 0.19 7.53 -6.33
N VAL A 191 1.11 6.57 -6.20
CA VAL A 191 1.25 5.77 -4.99
C VAL A 191 2.31 6.39 -4.09
N LEU A 192 1.91 6.74 -2.86
CA LEU A 192 2.80 7.21 -1.80
C LEU A 192 3.02 6.06 -0.81
N GLU A 193 4.13 5.34 -0.95
CA GLU A 193 4.53 4.27 -0.03
C GLU A 193 5.20 4.86 1.22
N ASP A 194 5.01 4.19 2.35
CA ASP A 194 5.61 4.56 3.64
C ASP A 194 5.28 5.99 4.08
N PHE A 195 4.08 6.46 3.78
CA PHE A 195 3.62 7.81 4.07
C PHE A 195 3.74 8.19 5.57
N HIS A 196 3.69 7.20 6.45
CA HIS A 196 3.85 7.36 7.89
C HIS A 196 5.26 7.83 8.32
N TYR A 197 6.28 7.74 7.45
CA TYR A 197 7.62 8.28 7.73
C TYR A 197 7.71 9.80 7.57
N LEU A 198 6.79 10.40 6.82
CA LEU A 198 6.78 11.87 6.68
C LEU A 198 6.55 12.54 8.04
N PRO A 199 7.18 13.70 8.30
CA PRO A 199 6.85 14.53 9.46
C PRO A 199 5.33 14.78 9.53
N GLU A 200 4.79 14.89 10.74
CA GLU A 200 3.35 15.11 10.94
C GLU A 200 2.89 16.42 10.28
N GLU A 201 3.72 17.45 10.30
CA GLU A 201 3.47 18.72 9.60
C GLU A 201 3.28 18.48 8.09
N THR A 202 4.20 17.74 7.47
CA THR A 202 4.10 17.41 6.03
C THR A 202 2.87 16.54 5.73
N GLN A 203 2.52 15.58 6.59
CA GLN A 203 1.30 14.79 6.43
C GLN A 203 0.06 15.68 6.50
N ARG A 204 0.05 16.64 7.41
CA ARG A 204 -1.03 17.62 7.58
C ARG A 204 -1.15 18.51 6.35
N ASP A 205 -0.05 19.13 5.91
CA ASP A 205 -0.04 20.02 4.74
C ASP A 205 -0.49 19.28 3.49
N PHE A 206 -0.01 18.04 3.30
CA PHE A 206 -0.44 17.21 2.19
C PHE A 206 -1.93 16.85 2.24
N SER A 207 -2.53 16.77 3.44
CA SER A 207 -3.99 16.56 3.55
C SER A 207 -4.82 17.71 2.97
N PHE A 208 -4.30 18.94 3.03
CA PHE A 208 -4.93 20.09 2.35
C PHE A 208 -4.69 20.04 0.85
N SER A 209 -3.48 19.66 0.41
CA SER A 209 -3.19 19.45 -1.01
C SER A 209 -4.07 18.38 -1.64
N LEU A 210 -4.38 17.27 -0.92
CA LEU A 210 -5.28 16.22 -1.39
C LEU A 210 -6.68 16.76 -1.72
N LYS A 211 -7.19 17.72 -0.93
CA LYS A 211 -8.47 18.35 -1.24
C LYS A 211 -8.39 19.07 -2.59
N ALA A 212 -7.35 19.89 -2.81
CA ALA A 212 -7.17 20.60 -4.07
C ALA A 212 -7.00 19.64 -5.25
N PHE A 213 -6.20 18.58 -5.10
CA PHE A 213 -6.09 17.53 -6.12
C PHE A 213 -7.43 16.89 -6.46
N HIS A 214 -8.30 16.67 -5.47
CA HIS A 214 -9.62 16.10 -5.71
C HIS A 214 -10.57 17.06 -6.44
N GLU A 215 -10.56 18.35 -6.09
CA GLU A 215 -11.47 19.33 -6.62
C GLU A 215 -11.04 19.87 -7.99
N ASP A 216 -9.73 20.10 -8.17
CA ASP A 216 -9.17 20.81 -9.32
C ASP A 216 -8.50 19.89 -10.35
N SER A 217 -8.45 18.58 -10.10
CA SER A 217 -7.80 17.63 -11.01
C SER A 217 -8.51 16.28 -11.09
N LYS A 218 -7.95 15.38 -11.91
CA LYS A 218 -8.37 13.96 -12.00
C LYS A 218 -7.34 13.00 -11.44
N PHE A 219 -6.35 13.50 -10.73
CA PHE A 219 -5.30 12.68 -10.17
C PHE A 219 -5.77 11.96 -8.93
N THR A 220 -5.59 10.66 -8.89
CA THR A 220 -5.94 9.82 -7.75
C THR A 220 -4.68 9.37 -7.04
N PHE A 221 -4.63 9.63 -5.74
CA PHE A 221 -3.56 9.17 -4.86
C PHE A 221 -3.95 7.87 -4.17
N ILE A 222 -2.98 6.97 -4.06
CA ILE A 222 -3.04 5.76 -3.24
C ILE A 222 -1.99 5.90 -2.15
N ILE A 223 -2.43 6.16 -0.93
CA ILE A 223 -1.56 6.45 0.20
C ILE A 223 -1.42 5.19 1.03
N VAL A 224 -0.18 4.69 1.17
CA VAL A 224 0.12 3.46 1.90
C VAL A 224 0.88 3.80 3.18
N GLY A 225 0.35 3.35 4.31
CA GLY A 225 0.99 3.67 5.59
C GLY A 225 0.79 2.62 6.67
N VAL A 226 1.64 2.69 7.70
CA VAL A 226 1.55 1.85 8.89
C VAL A 226 0.91 2.66 10.00
N TRP A 227 -0.42 2.56 10.15
CA TRP A 227 -1.21 3.10 11.25
C TRP A 227 -2.44 2.24 11.48
N ARG A 228 -3.09 2.42 12.63
CA ARG A 228 -4.29 1.65 13.02
C ARG A 228 -5.58 2.45 12.89
N GLU A 229 -5.46 3.76 12.68
CA GLU A 229 -6.58 4.68 12.66
C GLU A 229 -7.07 4.83 11.23
N GLU A 230 -8.32 4.42 10.99
CA GLU A 230 -8.95 4.50 9.67
C GLU A 230 -8.93 5.93 9.08
N ASN A 231 -9.04 6.93 9.92
CA ASN A 231 -9.33 8.31 9.52
C ASN A 231 -8.17 9.29 9.77
N ARG A 232 -6.92 8.83 9.80
CA ARG A 232 -5.77 9.68 10.14
C ARG A 232 -5.69 10.97 9.29
N LEU A 233 -5.86 10.86 7.97
CA LEU A 233 -5.82 12.04 7.10
C LEU A 233 -7.05 12.94 7.27
N ILE A 234 -8.22 12.35 7.52
CA ILE A 234 -9.45 13.10 7.83
C ILE A 234 -9.32 13.85 9.16
N ALA A 235 -8.58 13.29 10.12
CA ALA A 235 -8.30 13.98 11.39
C ALA A 235 -7.44 15.25 11.20
N PHE A 236 -6.58 15.30 10.19
CA PHE A 236 -5.84 16.51 9.83
C PHE A 236 -6.69 17.52 9.06
N ASN A 237 -7.56 17.04 8.19
CA ASN A 237 -8.42 17.85 7.34
C ASN A 237 -9.80 17.20 7.18
N GLY A 238 -10.79 17.71 7.93
CA GLY A 238 -12.18 17.19 7.90
C GLY A 238 -12.84 17.26 6.53
N ASP A 239 -12.38 18.13 5.63
CA ASP A 239 -12.90 18.28 4.27
C ASP A 239 -12.59 17.08 3.37
N LEU A 240 -11.71 16.17 3.83
CA LEU A 240 -11.42 14.90 3.13
C LEU A 240 -12.52 13.84 3.33
N THR A 241 -13.50 14.08 4.18
CA THR A 241 -14.68 13.22 4.30
C THR A 241 -15.31 13.09 2.91
N ASP A 242 -15.65 11.86 2.52
CA ASP A 242 -16.18 11.50 1.19
C ASP A 242 -15.22 11.70 -0.01
N ARG A 243 -14.01 12.22 0.21
CA ARG A 243 -12.97 12.36 -0.82
C ARG A 243 -11.89 11.28 -0.71
N VAL A 244 -11.84 10.58 0.42
CA VAL A 244 -10.87 9.52 0.73
C VAL A 244 -11.62 8.26 1.14
N ILE A 245 -11.22 7.12 0.59
CA ILE A 245 -11.70 5.80 0.99
C ILE A 245 -10.55 5.02 1.60
N SER A 246 -10.82 4.39 2.74
CA SER A 246 -9.83 3.62 3.49
C SER A 246 -10.00 2.11 3.27
N VAL A 247 -8.89 1.40 3.03
CA VAL A 247 -8.81 -0.05 2.89
C VAL A 247 -7.94 -0.60 4.02
N ASP A 248 -8.56 -1.36 4.90
CA ASP A 248 -7.91 -2.03 6.04
C ASP A 248 -7.34 -3.38 5.60
N VAL A 249 -6.02 -3.56 5.71
CA VAL A 249 -5.37 -4.82 5.34
C VAL A 249 -5.18 -5.78 6.50
N ASP A 250 -5.45 -5.36 7.74
CA ASP A 250 -5.30 -6.19 8.94
C ASP A 250 -6.41 -7.25 9.10
N ARG A 251 -7.35 -7.33 8.15
CA ARG A 251 -8.49 -8.26 8.16
C ARG A 251 -8.09 -9.63 7.65
N TRP A 252 -7.33 -10.38 8.43
CA TRP A 252 -6.99 -11.77 8.14
C TRP A 252 -7.85 -12.71 8.99
N SER A 253 -8.89 -13.29 8.36
CA SER A 253 -9.67 -14.32 9.01
C SER A 253 -8.91 -15.65 9.12
N PRO A 254 -9.27 -16.57 10.04
CA PRO A 254 -8.69 -17.90 10.08
C PRO A 254 -8.82 -18.64 8.74
N GLU A 255 -9.89 -18.41 7.99
CA GLU A 255 -10.15 -18.99 6.67
C GLU A 255 -9.12 -18.49 5.66
N HIS A 256 -8.90 -17.17 5.58
CA HIS A 256 -7.90 -16.58 4.68
C HIS A 256 -6.48 -17.09 5.00
N LEU A 257 -6.12 -17.21 6.30
CA LEU A 257 -4.83 -17.75 6.70
C LEU A 257 -4.68 -19.22 6.32
N ARG A 258 -5.76 -20.01 6.41
CA ARG A 258 -5.78 -21.40 5.97
C ARG A 258 -5.59 -21.50 4.45
N GLU A 259 -6.25 -20.65 3.70
CA GLU A 259 -6.11 -20.58 2.24
C GLU A 259 -4.68 -20.24 1.82
N VAL A 260 -4.00 -19.31 2.51
CA VAL A 260 -2.59 -18.97 2.25
C VAL A 260 -1.69 -20.20 2.38
N ILE A 261 -1.90 -21.02 3.43
CA ILE A 261 -1.13 -22.28 3.61
C ILE A 261 -1.45 -23.24 2.46
N LYS A 262 -2.74 -23.47 2.21
CA LYS A 262 -3.20 -24.42 1.18
C LYS A 262 -2.79 -24.01 -0.23
N ALA A 263 -2.75 -22.72 -0.55
CA ALA A 263 -2.30 -22.23 -1.85
C ALA A 263 -0.79 -22.49 -2.09
N GLY A 264 0.01 -22.56 -1.03
CA GLY A 264 1.44 -22.84 -1.13
C GLY A 264 1.77 -24.35 -1.22
N GLU A 265 0.89 -25.23 -0.72
CA GLU A 265 1.12 -26.67 -0.67
C GLU A 265 1.38 -27.29 -2.06
N PRO A 266 0.54 -27.10 -3.08
CA PRO A 266 0.74 -27.68 -4.40
C PRO A 266 1.96 -27.10 -5.12
N LEU A 267 2.32 -25.85 -4.87
CA LEU A 267 3.48 -25.20 -5.49
C LEU A 267 4.80 -25.85 -5.09
N LEU A 268 4.84 -26.48 -3.92
CA LEU A 268 6.02 -27.15 -3.36
C LEU A 268 5.89 -28.67 -3.33
N ASN A 269 4.77 -29.23 -3.79
CA ASN A 269 4.40 -30.65 -3.70
C ASN A 269 4.50 -31.18 -2.26
N VAL A 270 3.93 -30.43 -1.30
CA VAL A 270 3.87 -30.78 0.12
C VAL A 270 2.46 -30.67 0.66
N THR A 271 2.21 -31.26 1.82
CA THR A 271 1.01 -31.02 2.63
C THR A 271 1.43 -30.82 4.07
N PHE A 272 1.01 -29.72 4.69
CA PHE A 272 1.22 -29.51 6.11
C PHE A 272 0.27 -30.39 6.92
N ASP A 273 0.78 -30.95 8.01
CA ASP A 273 -0.06 -31.68 8.98
C ASP A 273 -1.23 -30.80 9.47
N ASP A 274 -2.43 -31.39 9.56
CA ASP A 274 -3.64 -30.63 9.90
C ASP A 274 -3.59 -30.03 11.31
N ALA A 275 -3.01 -30.76 12.27
CA ALA A 275 -2.88 -30.27 13.64
C ALA A 275 -1.90 -29.08 13.71
N PHE A 276 -0.80 -29.14 12.95
CA PHE A 276 0.14 -28.03 12.81
C PHE A 276 -0.56 -26.81 12.21
N ARG A 277 -1.30 -26.98 11.10
CA ARG A 277 -1.99 -25.90 10.40
C ARG A 277 -2.97 -25.17 11.32
N GLU A 278 -3.87 -25.89 11.99
CA GLU A 278 -4.88 -25.28 12.85
C GLU A 278 -4.26 -24.61 14.09
N GLN A 279 -3.24 -25.21 14.70
CA GLN A 279 -2.52 -24.59 15.82
C GLN A 279 -1.76 -23.34 15.38
N LEU A 280 -1.18 -23.33 14.17
CA LEU A 280 -0.48 -22.17 13.63
C LEU A 280 -1.47 -21.00 13.42
N ILE A 281 -2.61 -21.25 12.80
CA ILE A 281 -3.64 -20.24 12.57
C ILE A 281 -4.13 -19.64 13.89
N GLU A 282 -4.41 -20.48 14.90
CA GLU A 282 -4.81 -20.01 16.23
C GLU A 282 -3.74 -19.12 16.89
N ARG A 283 -2.46 -19.44 16.70
CA ARG A 283 -1.32 -18.74 17.34
C ARG A 283 -0.74 -17.61 16.50
N ALA A 284 -1.17 -17.46 15.27
CA ALA A 284 -0.70 -16.39 14.37
C ALA A 284 -1.31 -15.01 14.70
N PHE A 285 -2.34 -14.94 15.54
CA PHE A 285 -2.98 -13.67 15.96
C PHE A 285 -3.41 -12.81 14.77
N GLU A 286 -4.04 -13.41 13.76
CA GLU A 286 -4.50 -12.72 12.55
C GLU A 286 -3.34 -12.10 11.73
N SER A 287 -2.12 -12.61 11.88
CA SER A 287 -0.94 -12.13 11.15
C SER A 287 -0.52 -13.08 10.03
N VAL A 288 -0.73 -12.69 8.78
CA VAL A 288 -0.27 -13.44 7.62
C VAL A 288 1.26 -13.58 7.63
N HIS A 289 1.97 -12.58 8.12
CA HIS A 289 3.42 -12.64 8.21
C HIS A 289 3.91 -13.78 9.12
N ILE A 290 3.26 -13.98 10.26
CA ILE A 290 3.61 -15.10 11.17
C ILE A 290 3.33 -16.43 10.49
N VAL A 291 2.22 -16.55 9.76
CA VAL A 291 1.87 -17.78 9.02
C VAL A 291 2.93 -18.07 7.94
N GLN A 292 3.26 -17.09 7.11
CA GLN A 292 4.25 -17.23 6.04
C GLN A 292 5.63 -17.64 6.59
N GLU A 293 6.15 -16.90 7.56
CA GLU A 293 7.46 -17.19 8.15
C GLU A 293 7.49 -18.52 8.93
N ALA A 294 6.42 -18.88 9.62
CA ALA A 294 6.36 -20.17 10.31
C ALA A 294 6.35 -21.34 9.32
N CYS A 295 5.58 -21.26 8.24
CA CYS A 295 5.59 -22.27 7.18
C CYS A 295 6.99 -22.38 6.55
N ARG A 296 7.59 -21.25 6.17
CA ARG A 296 8.94 -21.19 5.60
C ARG A 296 9.99 -21.85 6.50
N LYS A 297 10.01 -21.48 7.78
CA LYS A 297 10.96 -22.05 8.77
C LYS A 297 10.77 -23.55 8.95
N THR A 298 9.51 -24.00 9.07
CA THR A 298 9.20 -25.42 9.24
C THR A 298 9.66 -26.23 8.04
N LEU A 299 9.38 -25.78 6.81
CA LEU A 299 9.85 -26.44 5.60
C LEU A 299 11.37 -26.54 5.56
N ARG A 300 12.08 -25.45 5.87
CA ARG A 300 13.56 -25.46 5.90
C ARG A 300 14.13 -26.39 6.98
N THR A 301 13.48 -26.49 8.14
CA THR A 301 13.87 -27.41 9.21
C THR A 301 13.75 -28.89 8.76
N GLU A 302 12.79 -29.15 7.87
CA GLU A 302 12.59 -30.48 7.29
C GLU A 302 13.33 -30.70 5.96
N ASN A 303 14.31 -29.82 5.64
CA ASN A 303 15.12 -29.83 4.43
C ASN A 303 14.31 -29.74 3.13
N VAL A 304 13.20 -29.01 3.16
CA VAL A 304 12.44 -28.62 1.98
C VAL A 304 12.84 -27.19 1.61
N PHE A 305 13.46 -27.00 0.44
CA PHE A 305 13.93 -25.71 -0.05
C PHE A 305 13.25 -25.29 -1.35
N HIS A 306 12.73 -26.27 -2.10
CA HIS A 306 12.07 -26.11 -3.38
C HIS A 306 10.99 -27.18 -3.57
N THR A 307 10.26 -27.12 -4.69
CA THR A 307 9.27 -28.13 -5.09
C THR A 307 9.88 -29.53 -4.97
N GLN A 308 9.17 -30.44 -4.32
CA GLN A 308 9.63 -31.82 -4.08
C GLN A 308 9.23 -32.71 -5.23
N ASP A 309 10.13 -33.61 -5.65
CA ASP A 309 9.86 -34.62 -6.70
C ASP A 309 8.76 -35.60 -6.28
N GLN A 310 8.72 -35.95 -4.99
CA GLN A 310 7.70 -36.80 -4.40
C GLN A 310 6.91 -36.01 -3.36
N HIS A 311 5.60 -36.19 -3.37
CA HIS A 311 4.73 -35.56 -2.37
C HIS A 311 5.16 -35.89 -0.95
N LYS A 312 5.27 -34.85 -0.10
CA LYS A 312 5.76 -34.97 1.26
C LYS A 312 4.76 -34.38 2.25
N ILE A 313 4.41 -35.15 3.30
CA ILE A 313 3.71 -34.59 4.48
C ILE A 313 4.76 -33.98 5.39
N VAL A 314 4.57 -32.71 5.76
CA VAL A 314 5.50 -31.91 6.56
C VAL A 314 4.86 -31.44 7.86
N ALA A 315 5.69 -31.04 8.80
CA ALA A 315 5.29 -30.44 10.09
C ALA A 315 4.63 -31.40 11.10
N ALA A 316 4.50 -32.70 10.84
CA ALA A 316 3.85 -33.65 11.76
C ALA A 316 4.49 -33.71 13.16
N ARG A 317 5.75 -33.32 13.30
CA ARG A 317 6.49 -33.28 14.57
C ARG A 317 6.91 -31.89 15.00
N ALA A 318 6.48 -30.85 14.29
CA ALA A 318 6.86 -29.48 14.57
C ALA A 318 6.12 -28.96 15.81
N ASN A 319 6.86 -28.29 16.70
CA ASN A 319 6.25 -27.60 17.84
C ASN A 319 5.89 -26.18 17.41
N VAL A 320 4.62 -25.96 17.11
CA VAL A 320 4.08 -24.68 16.65
C VAL A 320 4.42 -23.52 17.59
N GLN A 321 4.36 -23.74 18.92
CA GLN A 321 4.67 -22.70 19.90
C GLN A 321 6.12 -22.22 19.78
N ASN A 322 7.06 -23.14 19.59
CA ASN A 322 8.47 -22.79 19.42
C ASN A 322 8.70 -22.07 18.09
N VAL A 323 8.11 -22.57 16.99
CA VAL A 323 8.23 -21.95 15.67
C VAL A 323 7.71 -20.52 15.68
N VAL A 324 6.52 -20.28 16.26
CA VAL A 324 5.94 -18.94 16.37
C VAL A 324 6.79 -18.05 17.29
N ALA A 325 7.29 -18.59 18.42
CA ALA A 325 8.16 -17.84 19.33
C ALA A 325 9.46 -17.41 18.64
N ASP A 326 10.06 -18.26 17.82
CA ASP A 326 11.27 -17.94 17.05
C ASP A 326 11.00 -16.88 15.99
N VAL A 327 9.86 -16.93 15.29
CA VAL A 327 9.44 -15.89 14.34
C VAL A 327 9.29 -14.54 15.04
N VAL A 328 8.62 -14.51 16.20
CA VAL A 328 8.42 -13.28 16.99
C VAL A 328 9.76 -12.75 17.52
N ALA A 329 10.64 -13.62 18.04
CA ALA A 329 11.92 -13.22 18.60
C ALA A 329 12.87 -12.59 17.54
N GLU A 330 12.90 -13.14 16.32
CA GLU A 330 13.69 -12.57 15.22
C GLU A 330 13.24 -11.16 14.84
N HIS A 331 11.96 -10.87 15.00
CA HIS A 331 11.43 -9.53 14.75
C HIS A 331 11.72 -8.58 15.89
N GLN A 332 11.64 -9.01 17.15
CA GLN A 332 11.99 -8.18 18.30
C GLN A 332 13.45 -7.72 18.27
N GLY A 333 14.37 -8.59 17.90
CA GLY A 333 15.81 -8.28 17.82
C GLY A 333 16.19 -7.25 16.75
N ARG A 334 15.40 -7.14 15.67
CA ARG A 334 15.64 -6.18 14.58
C ARG A 334 15.08 -4.78 14.89
N TYR A 335 14.15 -4.68 15.82
CA TYR A 335 13.39 -3.47 16.11
C TYR A 335 13.69 -2.85 17.48
N SER A 336 14.69 -3.33 18.21
CA SER A 336 15.09 -2.76 19.50
C SER A 336 15.65 -1.32 19.43
N GLY A 337 15.67 -0.72 18.22
CA GLY A 337 16.07 0.67 17.98
C GLY A 337 14.93 1.67 17.77
N ASP A 338 13.71 1.21 17.48
CA ASP A 338 12.57 2.09 17.18
C ASP A 338 11.48 1.97 18.25
N ALA A 339 11.19 3.07 18.95
CA ALA A 339 10.21 3.14 20.04
C ALA A 339 8.77 2.74 19.61
N GLU A 340 8.41 2.89 18.31
CA GLU A 340 7.11 2.50 17.77
C GLU A 340 6.90 0.99 17.69
N VAL A 341 7.95 0.20 17.67
CA VAL A 341 7.87 -1.26 17.58
C VAL A 341 7.72 -1.92 18.95
N GLY A 342 8.14 -1.26 20.01
CA GLY A 342 7.76 -1.61 21.39
C GLY A 342 6.24 -1.74 21.54
N ASP A 343 5.49 -0.90 20.83
CA ASP A 343 4.03 -0.91 20.82
C ASP A 343 3.41 -2.09 20.06
N ILE A 344 4.02 -2.58 18.99
CA ILE A 344 3.53 -3.78 18.28
C ILE A 344 3.69 -5.01 19.16
N CYS A 345 4.82 -5.15 19.86
CA CYS A 345 5.04 -6.24 20.80
C CYS A 345 4.18 -6.12 22.07
N SER A 346 3.99 -4.89 22.60
CA SER A 346 3.12 -4.66 23.75
C SER A 346 1.64 -4.82 23.39
N ALA A 347 1.22 -4.49 22.18
CA ALA A 347 -0.11 -4.79 21.67
C ALA A 347 -0.32 -6.30 21.41
N PHE A 348 0.70 -7.00 20.98
CA PHE A 348 0.71 -8.47 20.91
C PHE A 348 0.52 -9.11 22.30
N LEU A 349 1.22 -8.59 23.30
CA LEU A 349 1.13 -9.05 24.69
C LEU A 349 -0.13 -8.55 25.42
N SER A 350 -0.65 -7.37 25.08
CA SER A 350 -1.86 -6.81 25.70
C SER A 350 -3.15 -7.45 25.18
N ARG A 351 -3.22 -7.84 23.90
CA ARG A 351 -4.33 -8.69 23.37
C ARG A 351 -4.38 -10.04 24.07
N ARG A 352 -3.25 -10.57 24.54
CA ARG A 352 -3.18 -11.78 25.36
C ARG A 352 -3.84 -11.61 26.75
N LYS A 353 -3.76 -10.40 27.36
CA LYS A 353 -4.40 -10.10 28.67
C LYS A 353 -5.90 -9.83 28.57
N THR A 354 -6.39 -9.31 27.46
CA THR A 354 -7.82 -8.99 27.28
C THR A 354 -8.66 -10.21 26.87
N ARG A 355 -8.09 -11.22 26.24
CA ARG A 355 -8.82 -12.46 25.84
C ARG A 355 -8.99 -13.49 26.98
N ILE A 356 -8.32 -13.30 28.15
CA ILE A 356 -8.44 -14.22 29.30
C ILE A 356 -9.55 -13.81 30.29
N ARG A 357 -10.20 -12.64 30.10
CA ARG A 357 -11.38 -12.25 30.89
C ARG A 357 -12.65 -12.49 30.07
N THR A 358 -13.21 -13.68 30.20
CA THR A 358 -14.65 -13.86 29.98
C THR A 358 -15.38 -13.02 31.04
N PRO A 359 -16.28 -12.09 30.66
CA PRO A 359 -17.10 -11.39 31.66
C PRO A 359 -17.93 -12.40 32.42
N SER A 360 -17.80 -12.40 33.74
CA SER A 360 -18.71 -13.18 34.57
C SER A 360 -20.10 -12.52 34.49
N SER A 361 -21.16 -13.35 34.63
CA SER A 361 -22.55 -12.90 34.56
C SER A 361 -22.95 -11.88 35.63
N SER A 362 -22.03 -11.43 36.47
CA SER A 362 -22.20 -10.38 37.50
C SER A 362 -21.85 -8.96 37.00
N ASP A 363 -21.17 -8.80 35.87
CA ASP A 363 -20.69 -7.48 35.39
C ASP A 363 -21.71 -6.74 34.48
N ILE A 364 -22.89 -7.35 34.22
CA ILE A 364 -23.89 -6.78 33.29
C ILE A 364 -24.93 -5.88 34.03
N LYS A 365 -24.84 -5.69 35.33
CA LYS A 365 -25.91 -5.04 36.12
C LYS A 365 -25.74 -3.57 36.45
N ASN A 366 -24.74 -2.80 35.97
CA ASN A 366 -24.55 -1.40 36.38
C ASN A 366 -24.22 -0.43 35.22
N TYR A 367 -25.03 -0.43 34.15
CA TYR A 367 -25.08 0.73 33.25
C TYR A 367 -26.52 1.25 33.20
N GLN A 368 -26.89 2.12 34.14
CA GLN A 368 -28.01 3.02 33.96
C GLN A 368 -27.59 4.15 33.00
N VAL A 369 -28.20 4.13 31.82
CA VAL A 369 -28.11 5.24 30.86
C VAL A 369 -28.93 6.40 31.42
N VAL A 370 -28.28 7.47 31.82
CA VAL A 370 -28.92 8.76 32.15
C VAL A 370 -28.94 9.58 30.84
N PRO A 371 -30.13 10.01 30.35
CA PRO A 371 -30.20 10.85 29.15
C PRO A 371 -29.71 12.27 29.46
N PRO A 372 -29.01 12.97 28.53
CA PRO A 372 -28.65 14.36 28.74
C PRO A 372 -29.87 15.27 28.61
N GLU A 373 -30.13 16.07 29.65
CA GLU A 373 -31.10 17.17 29.60
C GLU A 373 -30.63 18.30 28.66
N TRP A 374 -31.38 18.56 27.63
CA TRP A 374 -31.21 19.72 26.76
C TRP A 374 -31.80 20.95 27.43
N LYS A 375 -30.96 21.91 27.92
CA LYS A 375 -31.40 23.26 28.25
C LYS A 375 -31.41 24.10 26.97
N ARG A 376 -32.61 24.66 26.65
CA ARG A 376 -32.75 25.71 25.61
C ARG A 376 -32.22 27.03 26.19
N PRO A 377 -31.54 27.85 25.41
CA PRO A 377 -31.26 29.23 25.79
C PRO A 377 -32.51 30.09 25.59
N GLU A 378 -32.75 31.00 26.53
CA GLU A 378 -33.65 32.10 26.45
C GLU A 378 -33.14 33.21 25.47
#